data_81b861b1b712072e74859f4d1022c1a3
#
_entry.id   81b861b1b712072e74859f4d1022c1a3
#
_cell.length_a   1.000
_cell.length_b   1.000
_cell.length_c   1.000
_cell.angle_alpha   90.00
_cell.angle_beta   90.00
_cell.angle_gamma   90.00
#
_symmetry.space_group_name_H-M   'P 1'
#
loop_
_entity.id
_entity.type
_entity.pdbx_description
1 polymer ?
#
loop_
_entity_poly.entity_id
_entity_poly.type
_entity_poly.pdbx_seq_one_letter_code
_entity_poly.pdbx_strand_id
1 'polypeptide(L)'
;RIRADEEKIHRNFLLPLLRSSIVQHDISNMHVGTLIPHFKKGDFDKLYIRFPQKKEIQQAIGDFYLAISKKITLNRKLNETLEGMARALFQSWFVDFDPVKAKLAAVRHGRDPERACMAALSGKLRILPGKPKPDTLDVQLPTAEALDAAIAALDSLSPAQQNSLAETARHFPENFAESELGLIPEGWSSVALYDTAEFVNGAAFKSADFTDDEGALPIIKIAELKQGLSDQTKFTKNEVKERHRINDGDLLYSWSGSPGTSLEVFKWFGGEGWLNQHIFKINTTTQEQSVLVWLILKHLKPELIRIAENKQTTGLGHVTVADMKRLCVAWPDGAALEAFGRIAIPIYEQHSSHILEINSLAELRDTLLPKLLSGELSVGEASAIAEATADKPETMEAATLS
;
A
#
# COMPACT_ATOMS: atom_id res chain seq x y z
N ARG A 1 32.03 0.05 -0.33
CA ARG A 1 31.71 -1.20 -1.05
C ARG A 1 32.54 -2.34 -0.48
N ILE A 2 31.91 -3.42 -0.04
CA ILE A 2 32.56 -4.64 0.47
C ILE A 2 32.54 -5.67 -0.65
N ARG A 3 33.61 -6.46 -0.78
CA ARG A 3 33.73 -7.57 -1.73
C ARG A 3 34.22 -8.81 -0.99
N ALA A 4 33.71 -9.98 -1.35
CA ALA A 4 34.20 -11.24 -0.84
C ALA A 4 35.62 -11.51 -1.34
N ASP A 5 36.47 -12.02 -0.47
CA ASP A 5 37.67 -12.74 -0.85
C ASP A 5 37.22 -14.18 -1.16
N GLU A 6 37.08 -14.51 -2.45
CA GLU A 6 36.48 -15.77 -2.90
C GLU A 6 37.38 -17.00 -2.57
N GLU A 7 38.60 -16.79 -2.11
CA GLU A 7 39.39 -17.89 -1.55
C GLU A 7 38.91 -18.33 -0.16
N LYS A 8 38.33 -17.38 0.61
CA LYS A 8 37.90 -17.57 2.00
C LYS A 8 36.39 -17.69 2.17
N ILE A 9 35.63 -16.91 1.40
CA ILE A 9 34.16 -16.81 1.56
C ILE A 9 33.47 -16.76 0.20
N HIS A 10 32.41 -17.58 0.04
CA HIS A 10 31.62 -17.57 -1.18
C HIS A 10 30.85 -16.24 -1.35
N ARG A 11 30.88 -15.66 -2.57
CA ARG A 11 30.30 -14.32 -2.83
C ARG A 11 28.83 -14.19 -2.45
N ASN A 12 28.01 -15.23 -2.68
CA ASN A 12 26.58 -15.21 -2.37
C ASN A 12 26.33 -15.26 -0.85
N PHE A 13 27.31 -15.75 -0.08
CA PHE A 13 27.23 -15.85 1.37
C PHE A 13 27.53 -14.54 2.11
N LEU A 14 28.30 -13.63 1.49
CA LEU A 14 28.74 -12.40 2.14
C LEU A 14 27.56 -11.51 2.60
N LEU A 15 26.53 -11.38 1.75
CA LEU A 15 25.36 -10.54 2.08
C LEU A 15 24.53 -11.10 3.24
N PRO A 16 24.09 -12.37 3.24
CA PRO A 16 23.39 -12.95 4.39
C PRO A 16 24.22 -12.91 5.67
N LEU A 17 25.52 -13.17 5.60
CA LEU A 17 26.40 -13.09 6.77
C LEU A 17 26.38 -11.70 7.39
N LEU A 18 26.58 -10.64 6.57
CA LEU A 18 26.56 -9.25 7.05
C LEU A 18 25.18 -8.78 7.50
N ARG A 19 24.10 -9.38 6.99
CA ARG A 19 22.72 -9.08 7.39
C ARG A 19 22.21 -9.90 8.56
N SER A 20 22.98 -10.91 9.01
CA SER A 20 22.59 -11.72 10.16
C SER A 20 22.46 -10.87 11.43
N SER A 21 21.52 -11.24 12.29
CA SER A 21 21.30 -10.57 13.60
C SER A 21 22.56 -10.56 14.45
N ILE A 22 23.35 -11.63 14.38
CA ILE A 22 24.63 -11.75 15.10
C ILE A 22 25.60 -10.64 14.70
N VAL A 23 25.85 -10.50 13.39
CA VAL A 23 26.79 -9.48 12.88
C VAL A 23 26.26 -8.07 13.08
N GLN A 24 24.94 -7.85 12.89
CA GLN A 24 24.32 -6.55 13.12
C GLN A 24 24.37 -6.14 14.60
N HIS A 25 24.18 -7.09 15.51
CA HIS A 25 24.32 -6.85 16.95
C HIS A 25 25.75 -6.46 17.32
N ASP A 26 26.76 -7.20 16.81
CA ASP A 26 28.16 -6.89 17.06
C ASP A 26 28.56 -5.51 16.52
N ILE A 27 28.10 -5.17 15.30
CA ILE A 27 28.31 -3.83 14.73
C ILE A 27 27.65 -2.75 15.59
N SER A 28 26.44 -2.97 16.10
CA SER A 28 25.72 -2.02 16.93
C SER A 28 26.42 -1.80 18.29
N ASN A 29 26.96 -2.88 18.89
CA ASN A 29 27.68 -2.81 20.17
C ASN A 29 29.07 -2.14 20.05
N MET A 30 29.64 -2.01 18.87
CA MET A 30 30.88 -1.28 18.66
C MET A 30 30.70 0.24 18.77
N HIS A 31 29.47 0.73 18.83
CA HIS A 31 29.15 2.16 18.89
C HIS A 31 28.81 2.59 20.33
N VAL A 32 29.82 2.88 21.13
CA VAL A 32 29.64 3.42 22.48
C VAL A 32 29.79 4.94 22.42
N GLY A 33 28.71 5.68 22.66
CA GLY A 33 28.79 7.06 23.13
C GLY A 33 28.65 8.21 22.13
N THR A 34 28.12 8.02 20.89
CA THR A 34 27.84 9.11 19.96
C THR A 34 26.40 9.09 19.44
N LEU A 35 25.82 10.29 19.29
CA LEU A 35 24.45 10.47 18.75
C LEU A 35 24.28 9.92 17.33
N ILE A 36 25.37 9.81 16.56
CA ILE A 36 25.40 9.24 15.21
C ILE A 36 26.47 8.15 15.19
N PRO A 37 26.07 6.85 15.04
CA PRO A 37 27.01 5.76 14.97
C PRO A 37 27.89 5.87 13.72
N HIS A 38 29.19 5.89 13.90
CA HIS A 38 30.16 5.87 12.81
C HIS A 38 30.93 4.54 12.79
N PHE A 39 30.75 3.73 11.75
CA PHE A 39 31.54 2.53 11.53
C PHE A 39 32.74 2.85 10.61
N LYS A 40 33.97 2.77 11.14
CA LYS A 40 35.19 3.08 10.40
C LYS A 40 35.79 1.82 9.79
N LYS A 41 36.62 1.99 8.76
CA LYS A 41 37.30 0.86 8.10
C LYS A 41 38.09 -0.02 9.10
N GLY A 42 38.76 0.58 10.09
CA GLY A 42 39.51 -0.15 11.11
C GLY A 42 38.65 -0.89 12.13
N ASP A 43 37.35 -0.67 12.18
CA ASP A 43 36.48 -1.43 13.07
C ASP A 43 36.18 -2.83 12.52
N PHE A 44 36.33 -3.06 11.21
CA PHE A 44 36.25 -4.41 10.62
C PHE A 44 37.30 -5.36 11.21
N ASP A 45 38.47 -4.89 11.61
CA ASP A 45 39.53 -5.72 12.17
C ASP A 45 39.18 -6.25 13.57
N LYS A 46 38.13 -5.69 14.19
CA LYS A 46 37.60 -6.10 15.50
C LYS A 46 36.39 -7.00 15.40
N LEU A 47 35.86 -7.23 14.20
CA LEU A 47 34.66 -8.01 13.95
C LEU A 47 35.03 -9.47 13.72
N TYR A 48 34.84 -10.33 14.72
CA TYR A 48 35.09 -11.75 14.64
C TYR A 48 33.78 -12.52 14.40
N ILE A 49 33.63 -13.08 13.20
CA ILE A 49 32.41 -13.76 12.81
C ILE A 49 32.67 -15.26 12.65
N ARG A 50 31.86 -16.09 13.29
CA ARG A 50 31.87 -17.55 13.07
C ARG A 50 30.92 -17.89 11.94
N PHE A 51 31.37 -18.72 11.01
CA PHE A 51 30.57 -19.15 9.87
C PHE A 51 31.06 -20.54 9.34
N PRO A 52 30.22 -21.29 8.60
CA PRO A 52 30.60 -22.57 8.02
C PRO A 52 31.82 -22.44 7.11
N GLN A 53 32.81 -23.36 7.29
CA GLN A 53 34.06 -23.29 6.50
C GLN A 53 33.93 -23.89 5.10
N LYS A 54 32.97 -24.81 4.89
CA LYS A 54 32.75 -25.47 3.59
C LYS A 54 32.05 -24.50 2.63
N LYS A 55 32.67 -24.24 1.48
CA LYS A 55 32.14 -23.31 0.48
C LYS A 55 30.80 -23.75 -0.11
N GLU A 56 30.57 -25.04 -0.22
CA GLU A 56 29.31 -25.62 -0.68
C GLU A 56 28.15 -25.23 0.28
N ILE A 57 28.41 -25.28 1.59
CA ILE A 57 27.42 -24.86 2.61
C ILE A 57 27.21 -23.34 2.54
N GLN A 58 28.29 -22.57 2.42
CA GLN A 58 28.20 -21.12 2.26
C GLN A 58 27.36 -20.74 1.01
N GLN A 59 27.64 -21.41 -0.11
CA GLN A 59 26.89 -21.20 -1.34
C GLN A 59 25.41 -21.53 -1.15
N ALA A 60 25.08 -22.67 -0.58
CA ALA A 60 23.72 -23.12 -0.36
C ALA A 60 22.93 -22.15 0.55
N ILE A 61 23.52 -21.67 1.66
CA ILE A 61 22.93 -20.66 2.53
C ILE A 61 22.73 -19.32 1.77
N GLY A 62 23.76 -18.94 1.00
CA GLY A 62 23.72 -17.72 0.19
C GLY A 62 22.62 -17.76 -0.85
N ASP A 63 22.49 -18.86 -1.56
CA ASP A 63 21.49 -19.03 -2.62
C ASP A 63 20.07 -19.07 -2.04
N PHE A 64 19.87 -19.77 -0.91
CA PHE A 64 18.59 -19.77 -0.17
C PHE A 64 18.17 -18.35 0.26
N TYR A 65 19.06 -17.62 0.93
CA TYR A 65 18.79 -16.24 1.36
C TYR A 65 18.47 -15.32 0.18
N LEU A 66 19.25 -15.42 -0.90
CA LEU A 66 19.06 -14.59 -2.09
C LEU A 66 17.77 -14.93 -2.83
N ALA A 67 17.35 -16.19 -2.87
CA ALA A 67 16.07 -16.61 -3.46
C ALA A 67 14.89 -15.95 -2.75
N ILE A 68 14.83 -16.04 -1.42
CA ILE A 68 13.78 -15.38 -0.61
C ILE A 68 13.82 -13.86 -0.80
N SER A 69 15.00 -13.25 -0.71
CA SER A 69 15.15 -11.79 -0.87
C SER A 69 14.75 -11.32 -2.26
N LYS A 70 14.99 -12.12 -3.30
CA LYS A 70 14.56 -11.86 -4.68
C LYS A 70 13.03 -11.91 -4.80
N LYS A 71 12.39 -12.92 -4.18
CA LYS A 71 10.92 -13.03 -4.18
C LYS A 71 10.27 -11.85 -3.47
N ILE A 72 10.78 -11.45 -2.29
CA ILE A 72 10.34 -10.22 -1.59
C ILE A 72 10.45 -8.99 -2.50
N THR A 73 11.57 -8.84 -3.20
CA THR A 73 11.79 -7.71 -4.11
C THR A 73 10.83 -7.74 -5.30
N LEU A 74 10.55 -8.92 -5.84
CA LEU A 74 9.59 -9.11 -6.93
C LEU A 74 8.18 -8.71 -6.48
N ASN A 75 7.72 -9.20 -5.33
CA ASN A 75 6.40 -8.87 -4.79
C ASN A 75 6.24 -7.36 -4.53
N ARG A 76 7.28 -6.68 -4.05
CA ARG A 76 7.27 -5.22 -3.90
C ARG A 76 7.06 -4.51 -5.25
N LYS A 77 7.78 -4.94 -6.30
CA LYS A 77 7.62 -4.37 -7.66
C LYS A 77 6.25 -4.67 -8.25
N LEU A 78 5.71 -5.86 -8.01
CA LEU A 78 4.34 -6.19 -8.43
C LEU A 78 3.34 -5.29 -7.72
N ASN A 79 3.51 -5.03 -6.42
CA ASN A 79 2.65 -4.11 -5.67
C ASN A 79 2.73 -2.67 -6.19
N GLU A 80 3.91 -2.18 -6.53
CA GLU A 80 4.07 -0.87 -7.19
C GLU A 80 3.28 -0.80 -8.51
N THR A 81 3.29 -1.89 -9.29
CA THR A 81 2.53 -1.99 -10.54
C THR A 81 1.02 -2.04 -10.28
N LEU A 82 0.56 -2.89 -9.36
CA LEU A 82 -0.85 -3.00 -8.98
C LEU A 82 -1.40 -1.67 -8.44
N GLU A 83 -0.66 -1.01 -7.55
CA GLU A 83 -1.02 0.33 -7.07
C GLU A 83 -1.08 1.34 -8.23
N GLY A 84 -0.12 1.31 -9.14
CA GLY A 84 -0.12 2.15 -10.34
C GLY A 84 -1.36 1.94 -11.22
N MET A 85 -1.77 0.68 -11.42
CA MET A 85 -2.99 0.34 -12.17
C MET A 85 -4.26 0.85 -11.47
N ALA A 86 -4.40 0.59 -10.17
CA ALA A 86 -5.54 1.05 -9.38
C ALA A 86 -5.63 2.59 -9.36
N ARG A 87 -4.50 3.29 -9.21
CA ARG A 87 -4.43 4.75 -9.25
C ARG A 87 -4.80 5.32 -10.63
N ALA A 88 -4.37 4.69 -11.71
CA ALA A 88 -4.72 5.11 -13.07
C ALA A 88 -6.23 4.97 -13.31
N LEU A 89 -6.83 3.86 -12.87
CA LEU A 89 -8.27 3.64 -12.94
C LEU A 89 -9.02 4.71 -12.12
N PHE A 90 -8.61 4.93 -10.86
CA PHE A 90 -9.17 5.95 -9.99
C PHE A 90 -9.05 7.36 -10.60
N GLN A 91 -7.88 7.71 -11.13
CA GLN A 91 -7.64 9.00 -11.76
C GLN A 91 -8.61 9.24 -12.93
N SER A 92 -8.74 8.27 -13.82
CA SER A 92 -9.63 8.36 -14.98
C SER A 92 -11.10 8.47 -14.58
N TRP A 93 -11.55 7.70 -13.58
CA TRP A 93 -12.98 7.63 -13.25
C TRP A 93 -13.43 8.74 -12.28
N PHE A 94 -12.63 9.07 -11.27
CA PHE A 94 -13.04 9.91 -10.13
C PHE A 94 -12.34 11.26 -10.03
N VAL A 95 -11.34 11.51 -10.88
CA VAL A 95 -10.62 12.80 -10.91
C VAL A 95 -10.79 13.48 -12.25
N ASP A 96 -10.45 12.76 -13.33
CA ASP A 96 -10.52 13.28 -14.70
C ASP A 96 -11.92 13.10 -15.31
N PHE A 97 -12.73 12.17 -14.78
CA PHE A 97 -14.07 11.82 -15.24
C PHE A 97 -14.14 11.44 -16.72
N ASP A 98 -13.15 10.71 -17.20
CA ASP A 98 -13.04 10.34 -18.61
C ASP A 98 -14.27 9.61 -19.19
N PRO A 99 -14.93 8.68 -18.46
CA PRO A 99 -16.15 8.04 -18.93
C PRO A 99 -17.27 9.04 -19.23
N VAL A 100 -17.42 10.05 -18.36
CA VAL A 100 -18.47 11.09 -18.49
C VAL A 100 -18.12 12.08 -19.61
N LYS A 101 -16.85 12.47 -19.73
CA LYS A 101 -16.37 13.30 -20.84
C LYS A 101 -16.62 12.63 -22.19
N ALA A 102 -16.38 11.32 -22.28
CA ALA A 102 -16.61 10.55 -23.49
C ALA A 102 -18.10 10.54 -23.87
N LYS A 103 -18.99 10.30 -22.89
CA LYS A 103 -20.44 10.34 -23.13
C LYS A 103 -20.90 11.72 -23.57
N LEU A 104 -20.52 12.77 -22.85
CA LEU A 104 -20.88 14.15 -23.19
C LEU A 104 -20.42 14.54 -24.60
N ALA A 105 -19.19 14.19 -24.97
CA ALA A 105 -18.67 14.43 -26.30
C ALA A 105 -19.49 13.69 -27.38
N ALA A 106 -19.83 12.42 -27.13
CA ALA A 106 -20.64 11.63 -28.04
C ALA A 106 -22.01 12.23 -28.26
N VAL A 107 -22.71 12.65 -27.19
CA VAL A 107 -24.00 13.37 -27.29
C VAL A 107 -23.86 14.61 -28.16
N ARG A 108 -22.83 15.45 -27.93
CA ARG A 108 -22.58 16.69 -28.69
C ARG A 108 -22.31 16.45 -30.17
N HIS A 109 -21.68 15.34 -30.49
CA HIS A 109 -21.32 14.97 -31.86
C HIS A 109 -22.32 13.99 -32.52
N GLY A 110 -23.45 13.69 -31.86
CA GLY A 110 -24.47 12.77 -32.39
C GLY A 110 -23.96 11.33 -32.55
N ARG A 111 -23.11 10.89 -31.63
CA ARG A 111 -22.58 9.51 -31.52
C ARG A 111 -23.24 8.78 -30.36
N ASP A 112 -23.04 7.46 -30.30
CA ASP A 112 -23.53 6.60 -29.25
C ASP A 112 -22.73 6.88 -27.93
N PRO A 113 -23.36 7.40 -26.84
CA PRO A 113 -22.68 7.73 -25.59
C PRO A 113 -22.14 6.49 -24.87
N GLU A 114 -22.86 5.36 -24.92
CA GLU A 114 -22.41 4.14 -24.24
C GLU A 114 -21.17 3.58 -24.93
N ARG A 115 -21.14 3.51 -26.25
CA ARG A 115 -19.96 3.06 -26.99
C ARG A 115 -18.76 4.00 -26.80
N ALA A 116 -18.96 5.30 -26.70
CA ALA A 116 -17.89 6.25 -26.39
C ALA A 116 -17.34 6.04 -24.98
N CYS A 117 -18.21 5.80 -24.00
CA CYS A 117 -17.82 5.44 -22.64
C CYS A 117 -17.03 4.13 -22.60
N MET A 118 -17.51 3.08 -23.30
CA MET A 118 -16.79 1.80 -23.44
C MET A 118 -15.39 2.01 -24.02
N ALA A 119 -15.25 2.90 -25.00
CA ALA A 119 -13.96 3.22 -25.60
C ALA A 119 -13.02 3.93 -24.59
N ALA A 120 -13.53 4.80 -23.76
CA ALA A 120 -12.78 5.41 -22.67
C ALA A 120 -12.35 4.37 -21.62
N LEU A 121 -13.30 3.54 -21.14
CA LEU A 121 -13.06 2.48 -20.15
C LEU A 121 -12.04 1.43 -20.62
N SER A 122 -12.03 1.12 -21.93
CA SER A 122 -11.09 0.15 -22.52
C SER A 122 -9.72 0.75 -22.86
N GLY A 123 -9.51 2.05 -22.65
CA GLY A 123 -8.30 2.77 -23.05
C GLY A 123 -8.14 2.98 -24.56
N LYS A 124 -9.18 2.68 -25.36
CA LYS A 124 -9.18 2.93 -26.81
C LYS A 124 -9.38 4.41 -27.13
N LEU A 125 -10.07 5.15 -26.28
CA LEU A 125 -10.24 6.59 -26.37
C LEU A 125 -9.26 7.29 -25.46
N ARG A 126 -8.39 8.12 -26.03
CA ARG A 126 -7.49 8.96 -25.26
C ARG A 126 -8.15 10.32 -25.01
N ILE A 127 -8.32 10.65 -23.73
CA ILE A 127 -8.91 11.91 -23.29
C ILE A 127 -7.83 12.75 -22.63
N LEU A 128 -7.89 14.07 -22.79
CA LEU A 128 -6.94 14.98 -22.14
C LEU A 128 -7.15 14.92 -20.63
N PRO A 129 -6.06 14.68 -19.86
CA PRO A 129 -6.16 14.60 -18.42
C PRO A 129 -6.57 15.93 -17.78
N GLY A 130 -7.11 15.84 -16.59
CA GLY A 130 -7.45 16.99 -15.74
C GLY A 130 -8.94 17.08 -15.46
N LYS A 131 -9.22 17.59 -14.27
CA LYS A 131 -10.58 17.82 -13.80
C LYS A 131 -11.30 18.81 -14.71
N PRO A 132 -12.54 18.54 -15.14
CA PRO A 132 -13.28 19.46 -16.01
C PRO A 132 -13.59 20.76 -15.28
N LYS A 133 -13.49 21.87 -16.02
CA LYS A 133 -13.86 23.20 -15.57
C LYS A 133 -14.80 23.81 -16.60
N PRO A 134 -15.75 24.67 -16.18
CA PRO A 134 -16.74 25.25 -17.10
C PRO A 134 -16.11 25.96 -18.30
N ASP A 135 -15.01 26.68 -18.09
CA ASP A 135 -14.28 27.48 -19.09
C ASP A 135 -13.36 26.66 -20.00
N THR A 136 -13.00 25.44 -19.62
CA THR A 136 -12.06 24.57 -20.38
C THR A 136 -12.65 23.24 -20.76
N LEU A 137 -13.90 22.94 -20.42
CA LEU A 137 -14.53 21.66 -20.70
C LEU A 137 -14.49 21.28 -22.17
N ASP A 138 -14.83 22.23 -23.07
CA ASP A 138 -14.89 21.96 -24.50
C ASP A 138 -13.53 21.57 -25.11
N VAL A 139 -12.44 22.14 -24.57
CA VAL A 139 -11.07 21.79 -24.99
C VAL A 139 -10.67 20.38 -24.51
N GLN A 140 -11.27 19.91 -23.43
CA GLN A 140 -10.97 18.60 -22.83
C GLN A 140 -11.79 17.47 -23.46
N LEU A 141 -12.86 17.80 -24.17
CA LEU A 141 -13.70 16.77 -24.81
C LEU A 141 -12.99 16.20 -26.06
N PRO A 142 -13.12 14.89 -26.30
CA PRO A 142 -12.62 14.28 -27.54
C PRO A 142 -13.40 14.78 -28.76
N THR A 143 -12.69 14.88 -29.90
CA THR A 143 -13.30 15.26 -31.19
C THR A 143 -14.15 14.12 -31.77
N ALA A 144 -14.99 14.46 -32.74
CA ALA A 144 -15.81 13.46 -33.45
C ALA A 144 -14.96 12.35 -34.09
N GLU A 145 -13.84 12.74 -34.72
CA GLU A 145 -12.92 11.79 -35.39
C GLU A 145 -12.26 10.85 -34.35
N ALA A 146 -11.86 11.39 -33.19
CA ALA A 146 -11.30 10.59 -32.12
C ALA A 146 -12.32 9.59 -31.54
N LEU A 147 -13.58 10.01 -31.40
CA LEU A 147 -14.68 9.15 -30.98
C LEU A 147 -14.94 8.05 -31.99
N ASP A 148 -15.07 8.39 -33.27
CA ASP A 148 -15.36 7.43 -34.35
C ASP A 148 -14.26 6.35 -34.44
N ALA A 149 -12.99 6.77 -34.37
CA ALA A 149 -11.85 5.84 -34.40
C ALA A 149 -11.83 4.92 -33.16
N ALA A 150 -12.10 5.48 -31.96
CA ALA A 150 -12.09 4.74 -30.71
C ALA A 150 -13.27 3.76 -30.59
N ILE A 151 -14.47 4.18 -31.04
CA ILE A 151 -15.67 3.32 -31.10
C ILE A 151 -15.45 2.16 -32.05
N ALA A 152 -14.87 2.40 -33.23
CA ALA A 152 -14.54 1.34 -34.18
C ALA A 152 -13.50 0.36 -33.60
N ALA A 153 -12.55 0.84 -32.81
CA ALA A 153 -11.55 -0.01 -32.17
C ALA A 153 -12.13 -0.99 -31.16
N LEU A 154 -13.36 -0.79 -30.65
CA LEU A 154 -14.06 -1.75 -29.80
C LEU A 154 -14.32 -3.09 -30.48
N ASP A 155 -14.45 -3.12 -31.81
CA ASP A 155 -14.70 -4.33 -32.58
C ASP A 155 -13.52 -5.34 -32.49
N SER A 156 -12.33 -4.88 -32.02
CA SER A 156 -11.19 -5.75 -31.74
C SER A 156 -11.30 -6.50 -30.42
N LEU A 157 -12.27 -6.15 -29.56
CA LEU A 157 -12.48 -6.79 -28.26
C LEU A 157 -13.39 -8.01 -28.40
N SER A 158 -13.20 -9.01 -27.54
CA SER A 158 -14.10 -10.17 -27.51
C SER A 158 -15.53 -9.76 -27.09
N PRO A 159 -16.56 -10.52 -27.48
CA PRO A 159 -17.93 -10.24 -27.05
C PRO A 159 -18.10 -10.13 -25.51
N ALA A 160 -17.38 -10.96 -24.76
CA ALA A 160 -17.40 -10.91 -23.29
C ALA A 160 -16.86 -9.58 -22.74
N GLN A 161 -15.74 -9.09 -23.31
CA GLN A 161 -15.17 -7.79 -22.94
C GLN A 161 -16.13 -6.63 -23.30
N GLN A 162 -16.73 -6.67 -24.50
CA GLN A 162 -17.69 -5.65 -24.90
C GLN A 162 -18.91 -5.63 -23.97
N ASN A 163 -19.47 -6.78 -23.61
CA ASN A 163 -20.60 -6.87 -22.70
C ASN A 163 -20.26 -6.31 -21.29
N SER A 164 -19.10 -6.66 -20.74
CA SER A 164 -18.64 -6.14 -19.46
C SER A 164 -18.45 -4.63 -19.47
N LEU A 165 -17.87 -4.09 -20.56
CA LEU A 165 -17.70 -2.64 -20.73
C LEU A 165 -19.04 -1.92 -20.88
N ALA A 166 -19.99 -2.50 -21.64
CA ALA A 166 -21.33 -1.94 -21.84
C ALA A 166 -22.11 -1.90 -20.50
N GLU A 167 -22.04 -2.97 -19.72
CA GLU A 167 -22.61 -2.97 -18.37
C GLU A 167 -22.04 -1.86 -17.50
N THR A 168 -20.72 -1.74 -17.46
CA THR A 168 -20.02 -0.69 -16.71
C THR A 168 -20.37 0.72 -17.21
N ALA A 169 -20.43 0.92 -18.53
CA ALA A 169 -20.72 2.22 -19.15
C ALA A 169 -22.09 2.80 -18.74
N ARG A 170 -23.09 1.95 -18.51
CA ARG A 170 -24.45 2.39 -18.09
C ARG A 170 -24.49 3.10 -16.75
N HIS A 171 -23.50 2.89 -15.90
CA HIS A 171 -23.42 3.47 -14.57
C HIS A 171 -22.82 4.89 -14.54
N PHE A 172 -22.37 5.40 -15.68
CA PHE A 172 -21.86 6.77 -15.80
C PHE A 172 -22.90 7.70 -16.40
N PRO A 173 -23.11 8.91 -15.84
CA PRO A 173 -24.00 9.90 -16.42
C PRO A 173 -23.42 10.48 -17.74
N GLU A 174 -24.27 11.15 -18.50
CA GLU A 174 -23.90 11.80 -19.76
C GLU A 174 -23.50 13.27 -19.60
N ASN A 175 -23.74 13.84 -18.42
CA ASN A 175 -23.54 15.24 -18.14
C ASN A 175 -22.77 15.48 -16.83
N PHE A 176 -22.36 16.73 -16.66
CA PHE A 176 -21.80 17.27 -15.42
C PHE A 176 -22.82 18.19 -14.75
N ALA A 177 -22.74 18.28 -13.41
CA ALA A 177 -23.43 19.25 -12.59
C ALA A 177 -22.41 20.13 -11.85
N GLU A 178 -22.80 21.37 -11.52
CA GLU A 178 -22.00 22.27 -10.70
C GLU A 178 -22.02 21.84 -9.23
N SER A 179 -20.88 21.94 -8.57
CA SER A 179 -20.69 21.65 -7.15
C SER A 179 -19.65 22.58 -6.54
N GLU A 180 -19.44 22.49 -5.23
CA GLU A 180 -18.32 23.16 -4.52
C GLU A 180 -16.95 22.77 -5.08
N LEU A 181 -16.86 21.60 -5.70
CA LEU A 181 -15.65 21.10 -6.34
C LEU A 181 -15.48 21.58 -7.79
N GLY A 182 -16.38 22.40 -8.30
CA GLY A 182 -16.57 22.68 -9.72
C GLY A 182 -17.45 21.62 -10.38
N LEU A 183 -17.19 21.29 -11.65
CA LEU A 183 -17.97 20.26 -12.37
C LEU A 183 -17.66 18.87 -11.84
N ILE A 184 -18.70 18.15 -11.45
CA ILE A 184 -18.68 16.72 -11.11
C ILE A 184 -19.72 15.98 -11.95
N PRO A 185 -19.64 14.65 -12.13
CA PRO A 185 -20.67 13.88 -12.82
C PRO A 185 -22.05 14.11 -12.22
N GLU A 186 -23.06 14.24 -13.07
CA GLU A 186 -24.45 14.43 -12.64
C GLU A 186 -24.89 13.27 -11.74
N GLY A 187 -25.56 13.58 -10.62
CA GLY A 187 -25.98 12.59 -9.63
C GLY A 187 -24.90 12.19 -8.61
N TRP A 188 -23.66 12.63 -8.79
CA TRP A 188 -22.60 12.42 -7.79
C TRP A 188 -22.63 13.54 -6.73
N SER A 189 -21.97 13.29 -5.58
CA SER A 189 -21.97 14.22 -4.45
C SER A 189 -20.58 14.76 -4.16
N SER A 190 -20.50 15.98 -3.62
CA SER A 190 -19.29 16.50 -2.97
C SER A 190 -19.28 16.03 -1.52
N VAL A 191 -18.32 15.23 -1.12
CA VAL A 191 -18.21 14.65 0.23
C VAL A 191 -16.87 15.02 0.84
N ALA A 192 -16.86 15.48 2.09
CA ALA A 192 -15.62 15.75 2.81
C ALA A 192 -14.83 14.45 3.04
N LEU A 193 -13.51 14.50 2.92
CA LEU A 193 -12.64 13.32 3.13
C LEU A 193 -12.94 12.61 4.45
N TYR A 194 -13.17 13.37 5.53
CA TYR A 194 -13.47 12.79 6.84
C TYR A 194 -14.80 12.02 6.88
N ASP A 195 -15.74 12.38 6.01
CA ASP A 195 -17.08 11.79 5.97
C ASP A 195 -17.19 10.64 4.94
N THR A 196 -16.07 10.30 4.26
CA THR A 196 -16.01 9.14 3.32
C THR A 196 -15.95 7.81 4.02
N ALA A 197 -15.60 7.77 5.32
CA ALA A 197 -15.53 6.58 6.16
C ALA A 197 -15.57 6.97 7.64
N GLU A 198 -15.65 6.00 8.55
CA GLU A 198 -15.46 6.25 9.98
C GLU A 198 -13.96 6.26 10.31
N PHE A 199 -13.42 7.43 10.69
CA PHE A 199 -12.02 7.59 11.10
C PHE A 199 -11.91 7.53 12.63
N VAL A 200 -11.45 6.41 13.17
CA VAL A 200 -11.27 6.19 14.61
C VAL A 200 -9.81 6.49 14.98
N ASN A 201 -9.59 7.57 15.76
CA ASN A 201 -8.24 7.88 16.25
C ASN A 201 -7.79 6.86 17.29
N GLY A 202 -6.50 6.49 17.29
CA GLY A 202 -5.91 5.58 18.27
C GLY A 202 -5.86 6.17 19.70
N ALA A 203 -5.41 5.35 20.64
CA ALA A 203 -5.27 5.71 22.05
C ALA A 203 -3.89 6.28 22.40
N ALA A 204 -3.83 7.12 23.43
CA ALA A 204 -2.59 7.59 24.00
C ALA A 204 -2.05 6.57 25.02
N PHE A 205 -0.78 6.20 24.89
CA PHE A 205 -0.07 5.33 25.84
C PHE A 205 1.10 6.06 26.45
N LYS A 206 1.25 5.93 27.75
CA LYS A 206 2.35 6.50 28.56
C LYS A 206 3.37 5.41 28.90
N SER A 207 4.56 5.80 29.34
CA SER A 207 5.59 4.84 29.74
C SER A 207 5.17 3.89 30.87
N ALA A 208 4.24 4.32 31.72
CA ALA A 208 3.68 3.47 32.79
C ALA A 208 2.72 2.38 32.26
N ASP A 209 2.26 2.49 30.99
CA ASP A 209 1.38 1.51 30.38
C ASP A 209 2.16 0.36 29.73
N PHE A 210 3.49 0.49 29.60
CA PHE A 210 4.32 -0.49 28.90
C PHE A 210 4.67 -1.66 29.82
N THR A 211 4.64 -2.86 29.27
CA THR A 211 5.06 -4.09 29.93
C THR A 211 5.70 -5.05 28.93
N ASP A 212 6.57 -5.92 29.41
CA ASP A 212 7.15 -7.03 28.65
C ASP A 212 6.53 -8.38 29.07
N ASP A 213 5.40 -8.35 29.78
CA ASP A 213 4.72 -9.56 30.25
C ASP A 213 4.12 -10.37 29.10
N GLU A 214 4.09 -11.68 29.27
CA GLU A 214 3.45 -12.61 28.34
C GLU A 214 1.96 -12.28 28.16
N GLY A 215 1.47 -12.33 26.91
CA GLY A 215 0.10 -12.02 26.52
C GLY A 215 -0.22 -10.53 26.39
N ALA A 216 0.78 -9.62 26.53
CA ALA A 216 0.60 -8.22 26.21
C ALA A 216 0.52 -8.01 24.69
N LEU A 217 -0.37 -7.11 24.25
CA LEU A 217 -0.49 -6.76 22.84
C LEU A 217 0.43 -5.60 22.47
N PRO A 218 0.97 -5.59 21.24
CA PRO A 218 1.83 -4.52 20.75
C PRO A 218 1.06 -3.20 20.58
N ILE A 219 1.75 -2.09 20.87
CA ILE A 219 1.25 -0.74 20.59
C ILE A 219 1.77 -0.34 19.22
N ILE A 220 0.88 -0.21 18.25
CA ILE A 220 1.22 0.06 16.86
C ILE A 220 1.32 1.56 16.64
N LYS A 221 2.55 2.02 16.45
CA LYS A 221 2.94 3.38 16.09
C LYS A 221 3.34 3.45 14.62
N ILE A 222 3.73 4.61 14.15
CA ILE A 222 4.16 4.82 12.76
C ILE A 222 5.40 3.97 12.40
N ALA A 223 6.26 3.67 13.37
CA ALA A 223 7.42 2.80 13.16
C ALA A 223 6.99 1.37 12.80
N GLU A 224 6.06 0.81 13.57
CA GLU A 224 5.51 -0.54 13.34
C GLU A 224 4.76 -0.63 12.01
N LEU A 225 4.05 0.42 11.58
CA LEU A 225 3.40 0.46 10.26
C LEU A 225 4.40 0.35 9.10
N LYS A 226 5.61 0.90 9.28
CA LYS A 226 6.64 0.95 8.21
C LYS A 226 7.58 -0.25 8.21
N GLN A 227 7.88 -0.78 9.38
CA GLN A 227 8.97 -1.74 9.57
C GLN A 227 8.51 -3.08 10.14
N GLY A 228 7.22 -3.19 10.53
CA GLY A 228 6.71 -4.31 11.31
C GLY A 228 7.11 -4.21 12.78
N LEU A 229 6.79 -5.27 13.53
CA LEU A 229 7.19 -5.40 14.94
C LEU A 229 8.71 -5.59 15.03
N SER A 230 9.31 -5.05 16.10
CA SER A 230 10.76 -5.13 16.35
C SER A 230 11.05 -5.14 17.87
N ASP A 231 12.31 -5.31 18.25
CA ASP A 231 12.76 -5.23 19.66
C ASP A 231 12.47 -3.87 20.30
N GLN A 232 12.15 -2.84 19.50
CA GLN A 232 11.78 -1.51 19.99
C GLN A 232 10.27 -1.35 20.19
N THR A 233 9.45 -2.29 19.70
CA THR A 233 8.01 -2.26 19.86
C THR A 233 7.63 -2.36 21.32
N LYS A 234 6.72 -1.49 21.75
CA LYS A 234 6.19 -1.48 23.12
C LYS A 234 4.90 -2.25 23.20
N PHE A 235 4.74 -2.99 24.28
CA PHE A 235 3.57 -3.83 24.53
C PHE A 235 2.81 -3.31 25.74
N THR A 236 1.53 -3.66 25.85
CA THR A 236 0.69 -3.31 26.99
C THR A 236 -0.36 -4.39 27.27
N LYS A 237 -0.69 -4.57 28.55
CA LYS A 237 -1.87 -5.33 29.01
C LYS A 237 -3.06 -4.42 29.33
N ASN A 238 -2.88 -3.11 29.22
CA ASN A 238 -3.96 -2.18 29.47
C ASN A 238 -5.01 -2.32 28.37
N GLU A 239 -6.18 -2.80 28.72
CA GLU A 239 -7.34 -2.81 27.82
C GLU A 239 -7.82 -1.37 27.64
N VAL A 240 -7.65 -0.87 26.44
CA VAL A 240 -8.31 0.36 25.98
C VAL A 240 -9.64 -0.01 25.31
N LYS A 241 -10.41 1.00 24.87
CA LYS A 241 -11.69 0.71 24.22
C LYS A 241 -11.46 -0.12 22.95
N GLU A 242 -12.30 -1.14 22.74
CA GLU A 242 -12.22 -2.09 21.63
C GLU A 242 -12.08 -1.41 20.26
N ARG A 243 -12.69 -0.24 20.06
CA ARG A 243 -12.54 0.54 18.82
C ARG A 243 -11.10 0.90 18.44
N HIS A 244 -10.15 0.83 19.38
CA HIS A 244 -8.73 1.09 19.14
C HIS A 244 -7.93 -0.19 18.87
N ARG A 245 -8.57 -1.36 18.92
CA ARG A 245 -7.98 -2.64 18.55
C ARG A 245 -7.86 -2.74 17.04
N ILE A 246 -6.74 -3.25 16.58
CA ILE A 246 -6.50 -3.50 15.18
C ILE A 246 -6.17 -4.96 14.92
N ASN A 247 -6.54 -5.42 13.74
CA ASN A 247 -6.34 -6.77 13.26
C ASN A 247 -5.80 -6.75 11.83
N ASP A 248 -5.38 -7.91 11.34
CA ASP A 248 -4.97 -8.06 9.96
C ASP A 248 -6.08 -7.64 8.98
N GLY A 249 -5.69 -6.92 7.96
CA GLY A 249 -6.59 -6.36 6.96
C GLY A 249 -7.11 -4.95 7.26
N ASP A 250 -6.95 -4.45 8.48
CA ASP A 250 -7.39 -3.09 8.83
C ASP A 250 -6.70 -2.03 7.99
N LEU A 251 -7.47 -1.05 7.53
CA LEU A 251 -6.98 0.13 6.83
C LEU A 251 -6.62 1.22 7.84
N LEU A 252 -5.36 1.64 7.83
CA LEU A 252 -4.80 2.58 8.80
C LEU A 252 -4.22 3.81 8.09
N TYR A 253 -4.45 5.01 8.64
CA TYR A 253 -3.88 6.25 8.11
C TYR A 253 -3.06 6.98 9.17
N SER A 254 -1.76 7.12 8.91
CA SER A 254 -0.86 7.94 9.73
C SER A 254 -0.99 9.40 9.34
N TRP A 255 -1.45 10.23 10.28
CA TRP A 255 -1.75 11.64 10.05
C TRP A 255 -0.73 12.61 10.68
N SER A 256 0.31 12.13 11.31
CA SER A 256 1.30 12.92 12.05
C SER A 256 2.73 12.42 11.81
N GLY A 257 3.71 13.29 12.07
CA GLY A 257 5.14 12.97 11.97
C GLY A 257 5.86 13.83 10.92
N SER A 258 6.95 13.32 10.36
CA SER A 258 7.65 13.98 9.25
C SER A 258 6.77 13.91 7.98
N PRO A 259 6.24 15.04 7.45
CA PRO A 259 5.18 15.00 6.46
C PRO A 259 5.49 14.13 5.24
N GLY A 260 6.64 14.31 4.63
CA GLY A 260 7.04 13.58 3.42
C GLY A 260 7.23 12.07 3.60
N THR A 261 7.41 11.60 4.83
CA THR A 261 7.73 10.19 5.11
C THR A 261 6.75 9.47 6.03
N SER A 262 5.95 10.21 6.80
CA SER A 262 5.08 9.61 7.83
C SER A 262 3.60 9.60 7.47
N LEU A 263 3.13 10.56 6.64
CA LEU A 263 1.74 10.63 6.21
C LEU A 263 1.51 9.61 5.10
N GLU A 264 0.82 8.52 5.45
CA GLU A 264 0.60 7.42 4.51
C GLU A 264 -0.60 6.58 4.95
N VAL A 265 -1.27 5.94 3.99
CA VAL A 265 -2.29 4.93 4.24
C VAL A 265 -1.67 3.54 4.12
N PHE A 266 -1.94 2.70 5.12
CA PHE A 266 -1.42 1.35 5.24
C PHE A 266 -2.55 0.34 5.32
N LYS A 267 -2.34 -0.84 4.79
CA LYS A 267 -3.13 -2.03 5.14
C LYS A 267 -2.29 -2.84 6.13
N TRP A 268 -2.83 -3.07 7.31
CA TRP A 268 -2.12 -3.74 8.40
C TRP A 268 -2.15 -5.26 8.23
N PHE A 269 -1.01 -5.90 8.44
CA PHE A 269 -0.85 -7.36 8.47
C PHE A 269 0.27 -7.75 9.43
N GLY A 270 0.14 -7.35 10.68
CA GLY A 270 1.10 -7.65 11.75
C GLY A 270 0.43 -8.22 12.99
N GLY A 271 -0.78 -8.82 12.81
CA GLY A 271 -1.55 -9.40 13.89
C GLY A 271 -2.31 -8.36 14.75
N GLU A 272 -2.84 -8.84 15.85
CA GLU A 272 -3.55 -8.00 16.81
C GLU A 272 -2.65 -6.96 17.47
N GLY A 273 -3.20 -5.77 17.72
CA GLY A 273 -2.50 -4.72 18.41
C GLY A 273 -3.39 -3.57 18.86
N TRP A 274 -2.80 -2.64 19.59
CA TRP A 274 -3.45 -1.41 20.03
C TRP A 274 -2.96 -0.21 19.21
N LEU A 275 -3.90 0.52 18.61
CA LEU A 275 -3.61 1.66 17.75
C LEU A 275 -3.18 2.88 18.56
N ASN A 276 -2.00 3.44 18.22
CA ASN A 276 -1.50 4.67 18.83
C ASN A 276 -2.22 5.92 18.32
N GLN A 277 -2.31 6.95 19.16
CA GLN A 277 -3.04 8.22 18.94
C GLN A 277 -2.71 9.00 17.66
N HIS A 278 -1.61 8.69 16.97
CA HIS A 278 -1.16 9.39 15.75
C HIS A 278 -1.59 8.70 14.45
N ILE A 279 -2.48 7.72 14.57
CA ILE A 279 -2.98 6.92 13.47
C ILE A 279 -4.50 6.80 13.58
N PHE A 280 -5.19 6.90 12.45
CA PHE A 280 -6.60 6.54 12.33
C PHE A 280 -6.74 5.09 11.87
N LYS A 281 -7.66 4.35 12.49
CA LYS A 281 -8.31 3.18 11.89
C LYS A 281 -9.46 3.68 11.02
N ILE A 282 -9.58 3.16 9.81
CA ILE A 282 -10.60 3.55 8.84
C ILE A 282 -11.58 2.39 8.70
N ASN A 283 -12.79 2.57 9.24
CA ASN A 283 -13.86 1.61 9.11
C ASN A 283 -14.74 1.99 7.91
N THR A 284 -15.03 1.04 7.06
CA THR A 284 -15.88 1.17 5.87
C THR A 284 -16.99 0.15 5.91
N THR A 285 -18.11 0.42 5.25
CA THR A 285 -19.27 -0.47 5.23
C THR A 285 -19.19 -1.53 4.15
N THR A 286 -18.41 -1.29 3.09
CA THR A 286 -18.21 -2.23 1.98
C THR A 286 -16.76 -2.25 1.52
N GLN A 287 -16.39 -3.28 0.80
CA GLN A 287 -15.03 -3.43 0.26
C GLN A 287 -14.76 -2.41 -0.85
N GLU A 288 -15.75 -2.08 -1.67
CA GLU A 288 -15.68 -1.03 -2.69
C GLU A 288 -15.33 0.33 -2.05
N GLN A 289 -16.00 0.67 -0.95
CA GLN A 289 -15.71 1.87 -0.18
C GLN A 289 -14.29 1.84 0.36
N SER A 290 -13.81 0.72 0.90
CA SER A 290 -12.45 0.57 1.41
C SER A 290 -11.40 0.85 0.34
N VAL A 291 -11.57 0.26 -0.85
CA VAL A 291 -10.65 0.47 -1.98
C VAL A 291 -10.69 1.92 -2.46
N LEU A 292 -11.89 2.52 -2.55
CA LEU A 292 -12.04 3.91 -2.98
C LEU A 292 -11.38 4.87 -1.98
N VAL A 293 -11.61 4.70 -0.68
CA VAL A 293 -11.01 5.54 0.38
C VAL A 293 -9.49 5.39 0.41
N TRP A 294 -8.97 4.17 0.24
CA TRP A 294 -7.53 3.93 0.11
C TRP A 294 -6.93 4.73 -1.05
N LEU A 295 -7.56 4.72 -2.23
CA LEU A 295 -7.10 5.45 -3.41
C LEU A 295 -7.26 6.97 -3.28
N ILE A 296 -8.33 7.43 -2.63
CA ILE A 296 -8.52 8.86 -2.30
C ILE A 296 -7.37 9.36 -1.42
N LEU A 297 -7.01 8.64 -0.36
CA LEU A 297 -5.90 9.01 0.52
C LEU A 297 -4.55 8.99 -0.21
N LYS A 298 -4.33 8.02 -1.09
CA LYS A 298 -3.15 7.97 -1.97
C LYS A 298 -3.10 9.15 -2.94
N HIS A 299 -4.23 9.51 -3.53
CA HIS A 299 -4.35 10.64 -4.45
C HIS A 299 -4.13 11.98 -3.74
N LEU A 300 -4.76 12.17 -2.58
CA LEU A 300 -4.66 13.41 -1.81
C LEU A 300 -3.35 13.53 -1.00
N LYS A 301 -2.50 12.50 -0.98
CA LYS A 301 -1.26 12.51 -0.21
C LYS A 301 -0.40 13.77 -0.42
N PRO A 302 -0.16 14.29 -1.65
CA PRO A 302 0.62 15.50 -1.85
C PRO A 302 0.00 16.73 -1.16
N GLU A 303 -1.33 16.85 -1.22
CA GLU A 303 -2.06 17.94 -0.59
C GLU A 303 -2.04 17.82 0.94
N LEU A 304 -2.24 16.61 1.47
CA LEU A 304 -2.16 16.32 2.90
C LEU A 304 -0.74 16.62 3.46
N ILE A 305 0.31 16.30 2.71
CA ILE A 305 1.70 16.67 3.03
C ILE A 305 1.83 18.19 3.09
N ARG A 306 1.34 18.92 2.09
CA ARG A 306 1.39 20.40 2.05
C ARG A 306 0.67 21.03 3.25
N ILE A 307 -0.48 20.50 3.64
CA ILE A 307 -1.22 20.95 4.83
C ILE A 307 -0.40 20.72 6.11
N ALA A 308 0.22 19.54 6.23
CA ALA A 308 1.02 19.20 7.40
C ALA A 308 2.31 20.04 7.49
N GLU A 309 2.97 20.31 6.35
CA GLU A 309 4.15 21.18 6.27
C GLU A 309 3.85 22.61 6.70
N ASN A 310 2.72 23.16 6.30
CA ASN A 310 2.28 24.51 6.72
C ASN A 310 1.99 24.63 8.23
N LYS A 311 1.89 23.51 8.94
CA LYS A 311 1.64 23.44 10.39
C LYS A 311 2.83 22.90 11.19
N GLN A 312 4.00 22.75 10.57
CA GLN A 312 5.20 22.30 11.26
C GLN A 312 5.66 23.32 12.30
N THR A 313 5.89 22.85 13.53
CA THR A 313 6.46 23.67 14.61
C THR A 313 7.88 23.24 15.00
N THR A 314 8.22 21.97 14.91
CA THR A 314 9.55 21.42 15.30
C THR A 314 9.97 20.27 14.38
N GLY A 315 9.75 20.41 13.06
CA GLY A 315 10.03 19.36 12.07
C GLY A 315 8.95 18.27 11.98
N LEU A 316 7.93 18.31 12.85
CA LEU A 316 6.76 17.43 12.82
C LEU A 316 5.54 18.20 12.36
N GLY A 317 4.85 17.68 11.36
CA GLY A 317 3.58 18.20 10.87
C GLY A 317 2.43 17.25 11.16
N HIS A 318 1.21 17.75 11.02
CA HIS A 318 0.01 16.94 11.24
C HIS A 318 -1.18 17.43 10.43
N VAL A 319 -2.05 16.49 10.07
CA VAL A 319 -3.33 16.74 9.43
C VAL A 319 -4.44 16.57 10.47
N THR A 320 -5.22 17.61 10.70
CA THR A 320 -6.32 17.56 11.67
C THR A 320 -7.63 17.08 11.02
N VAL A 321 -8.58 16.64 11.85
CA VAL A 321 -9.96 16.36 11.41
C VAL A 321 -10.58 17.57 10.68
N ALA A 322 -10.31 18.80 11.16
CA ALA A 322 -10.80 20.01 10.51
C ALA A 322 -10.22 20.20 9.10
N ASP A 323 -8.97 19.77 8.86
CA ASP A 323 -8.38 19.81 7.52
C ASP A 323 -9.04 18.77 6.61
N MET A 324 -9.25 17.55 7.10
CA MET A 324 -9.92 16.50 6.35
C MET A 324 -11.38 16.84 6.01
N LYS A 325 -12.06 17.59 6.88
CA LYS A 325 -13.42 18.10 6.61
C LYS A 325 -13.47 19.22 5.56
N ARG A 326 -12.37 19.90 5.31
CA ARG A 326 -12.28 20.94 4.24
C ARG A 326 -11.87 20.36 2.89
N LEU A 327 -11.28 19.18 2.88
CA LEU A 327 -10.92 18.49 1.65
C LEU A 327 -12.11 17.67 1.16
N CYS A 328 -12.77 18.16 0.10
CA CYS A 328 -13.88 17.45 -0.51
C CYS A 328 -13.42 16.64 -1.74
N VAL A 329 -14.11 15.53 -2.00
CA VAL A 329 -13.92 14.64 -3.14
C VAL A 329 -15.26 14.38 -3.83
N ALA A 330 -15.22 14.11 -5.13
CA ALA A 330 -16.40 13.65 -5.83
C ALA A 330 -16.69 12.20 -5.42
N TRP A 331 -17.88 11.97 -4.90
CA TRP A 331 -18.33 10.67 -4.42
C TRP A 331 -19.36 10.08 -5.38
N PRO A 332 -19.11 8.90 -5.95
CA PRO A 332 -20.01 8.28 -6.92
C PRO A 332 -21.33 7.82 -6.28
N ASP A 333 -22.32 7.55 -7.11
CA ASP A 333 -23.48 6.75 -6.70
C ASP A 333 -23.09 5.28 -6.45
N GLY A 334 -24.02 4.51 -5.86
CA GLY A 334 -23.77 3.13 -5.50
C GLY A 334 -23.42 2.25 -6.71
N ALA A 335 -24.07 2.49 -7.85
CA ALA A 335 -23.87 1.67 -9.05
C ALA A 335 -22.49 1.90 -9.69
N ALA A 336 -22.03 3.14 -9.77
CA ALA A 336 -20.69 3.46 -10.25
C ALA A 336 -19.62 2.94 -9.28
N LEU A 337 -19.88 2.99 -7.97
CA LEU A 337 -18.97 2.45 -6.94
C LEU A 337 -18.85 0.92 -7.07
N GLU A 338 -19.96 0.19 -7.22
CA GLU A 338 -19.95 -1.26 -7.45
C GLU A 338 -19.22 -1.64 -8.74
N ALA A 339 -19.47 -0.89 -9.84
CA ALA A 339 -18.79 -1.11 -11.10
C ALA A 339 -17.26 -0.93 -10.98
N PHE A 340 -16.83 0.09 -10.24
CA PHE A 340 -15.43 0.30 -9.91
C PHE A 340 -14.87 -0.85 -9.08
N GLY A 341 -15.60 -1.27 -8.05
CA GLY A 341 -15.20 -2.35 -7.14
C GLY A 341 -14.93 -3.64 -7.88
N ARG A 342 -15.75 -4.01 -8.87
CA ARG A 342 -15.55 -5.22 -9.70
C ARG A 342 -14.15 -5.29 -10.35
N ILE A 343 -13.54 -4.14 -10.66
CA ILE A 343 -12.22 -4.07 -11.26
C ILE A 343 -11.13 -3.84 -10.19
N ALA A 344 -11.39 -2.96 -9.24
CA ALA A 344 -10.39 -2.48 -8.29
C ALA A 344 -10.17 -3.44 -7.11
N ILE A 345 -11.20 -4.18 -6.66
CA ILE A 345 -11.09 -5.13 -5.54
C ILE A 345 -10.09 -6.25 -5.85
N PRO A 346 -10.12 -6.95 -6.99
CA PRO A 346 -9.12 -7.98 -7.29
C PRO A 346 -7.68 -7.45 -7.27
N ILE A 347 -7.46 -6.22 -7.75
CA ILE A 347 -6.15 -5.56 -7.72
C ILE A 347 -5.72 -5.30 -6.25
N TYR A 348 -6.64 -4.80 -5.44
CA TYR A 348 -6.41 -4.49 -4.03
C TYR A 348 -6.16 -5.76 -3.18
N GLU A 349 -6.87 -6.85 -3.45
CA GLU A 349 -6.68 -8.15 -2.80
C GLU A 349 -5.33 -8.76 -3.17
N GLN A 350 -4.97 -8.74 -4.46
CA GLN A 350 -3.66 -9.23 -4.90
C GLN A 350 -2.52 -8.41 -4.29
N HIS A 351 -2.67 -7.08 -4.22
CA HIS A 351 -1.72 -6.22 -3.50
C HIS A 351 -1.59 -6.62 -2.03
N SER A 352 -2.68 -6.94 -1.36
CA SER A 352 -2.71 -7.37 0.05
C SER A 352 -2.05 -8.73 0.25
N SER A 353 -2.34 -9.69 -0.62
CA SER A 353 -1.71 -11.02 -0.62
C SER A 353 -0.18 -10.92 -0.76
N HIS A 354 0.30 -10.04 -1.63
CA HIS A 354 1.75 -9.82 -1.74
C HIS A 354 2.35 -9.19 -0.47
N ILE A 355 1.62 -8.33 0.27
CA ILE A 355 2.11 -7.80 1.55
C ILE A 355 2.27 -8.94 2.57
N LEU A 356 1.26 -9.80 2.69
CA LEU A 356 1.31 -10.98 3.56
C LEU A 356 2.49 -11.88 3.19
N GLU A 357 2.65 -12.22 1.92
CA GLU A 357 3.77 -13.05 1.46
C GLU A 357 5.13 -12.40 1.73
N ILE A 358 5.25 -11.06 1.57
CA ILE A 358 6.49 -10.33 1.92
C ILE A 358 6.79 -10.46 3.40
N ASN A 359 5.81 -10.32 4.28
CA ASN A 359 5.98 -10.41 5.73
C ASN A 359 6.39 -11.85 6.13
N SER A 360 5.67 -12.87 5.65
CA SER A 360 5.99 -14.28 5.92
C SER A 360 7.37 -14.67 5.42
N LEU A 361 7.76 -14.24 4.22
CA LEU A 361 9.09 -14.50 3.67
C LEU A 361 10.20 -13.78 4.45
N ALA A 362 9.95 -12.56 4.92
CA ALA A 362 10.92 -11.81 5.72
C ALA A 362 11.12 -12.49 7.08
N GLU A 363 10.04 -12.87 7.76
CA GLU A 363 10.08 -13.60 9.03
C GLU A 363 10.81 -14.95 8.89
N LEU A 364 10.45 -15.73 7.86
CA LEU A 364 11.09 -17.00 7.55
C LEU A 364 12.59 -16.81 7.35
N ARG A 365 13.00 -15.86 6.51
CA ARG A 365 14.40 -15.55 6.24
C ARG A 365 15.16 -15.20 7.51
N ASP A 366 14.58 -14.32 8.33
CA ASP A 366 15.26 -13.74 9.50
C ASP A 366 15.30 -14.75 10.67
N THR A 367 14.34 -15.67 10.75
CA THR A 367 14.31 -16.77 11.73
C THR A 367 15.26 -17.91 11.35
N LEU A 368 15.32 -18.28 10.06
CA LEU A 368 16.14 -19.42 9.64
C LEU A 368 17.62 -19.06 9.46
N LEU A 369 17.95 -17.82 9.12
CA LEU A 369 19.33 -17.42 8.86
C LEU A 369 20.29 -17.69 10.04
N PRO A 370 19.99 -17.34 11.30
CA PRO A 370 20.87 -17.65 12.43
C PRO A 370 21.09 -19.17 12.62
N LYS A 371 20.05 -19.98 12.43
CA LYS A 371 20.12 -21.45 12.55
C LYS A 371 20.95 -22.09 11.45
N LEU A 372 20.87 -21.56 10.24
CA LEU A 372 21.71 -21.97 9.11
C LEU A 372 23.18 -21.59 9.33
N LEU A 373 23.44 -20.41 9.90
CA LEU A 373 24.80 -19.94 10.18
C LEU A 373 25.46 -20.71 11.32
N SER A 374 24.70 -21.10 12.35
CA SER A 374 25.20 -21.93 13.47
C SER A 374 25.38 -23.41 13.10
N GLY A 375 24.76 -23.88 12.01
CA GLY A 375 24.70 -25.29 11.63
C GLY A 375 23.67 -26.12 12.43
N GLU A 376 22.79 -25.45 13.19
CA GLU A 376 21.65 -26.08 13.87
C GLU A 376 20.63 -26.63 12.86
N LEU A 377 20.51 -25.95 11.70
CA LEU A 377 19.62 -26.34 10.61
C LEU A 377 20.43 -26.51 9.31
N SER A 378 20.13 -27.54 8.54
CA SER A 378 20.66 -27.68 7.18
C SER A 378 19.83 -26.89 6.16
N VAL A 379 20.42 -26.57 5.01
CA VAL A 379 19.68 -25.86 3.94
C VAL A 379 18.53 -26.70 3.39
N GLY A 380 18.64 -28.03 3.35
CA GLY A 380 17.56 -28.93 2.92
C GLY A 380 16.34 -28.86 3.86
N GLU A 381 16.56 -28.86 5.17
CA GLU A 381 15.49 -28.67 6.17
C GLU A 381 14.88 -27.28 6.09
N ALA A 382 15.69 -26.23 5.91
CA ALA A 382 15.21 -24.87 5.74
C ALA A 382 14.34 -24.71 4.48
N SER A 383 14.70 -25.35 3.37
CA SER A 383 13.93 -25.37 2.14
C SER A 383 12.58 -26.09 2.32
N ALA A 384 12.56 -27.23 3.02
CA ALA A 384 11.32 -27.93 3.33
C ALA A 384 10.38 -27.11 4.22
N ILE A 385 10.92 -26.36 5.20
CA ILE A 385 10.13 -25.44 6.02
C ILE A 385 9.56 -24.31 5.14
N ALA A 386 10.35 -23.75 4.22
CA ALA A 386 9.92 -22.69 3.33
C ALA A 386 8.79 -23.15 2.39
N GLU A 387 8.90 -24.35 1.82
CA GLU A 387 7.86 -24.95 0.99
C GLU A 387 6.57 -25.20 1.79
N ALA A 388 6.68 -25.79 2.98
CA ALA A 388 5.53 -26.02 3.86
C ALA A 388 4.83 -24.72 4.33
N THR A 389 5.57 -23.60 4.40
CA THR A 389 5.01 -22.29 4.74
C THR A 389 4.31 -21.66 3.53
N ALA A 390 4.82 -21.89 2.32
CA ALA A 390 4.23 -21.39 1.08
C ALA A 390 2.93 -22.14 0.70
N ASP A 391 2.81 -23.42 1.07
CA ASP A 391 1.65 -24.28 0.77
C ASP A 391 0.50 -24.16 1.79
N LYS A 392 0.65 -23.38 2.86
CA LYS A 392 -0.49 -23.09 3.74
C LYS A 392 -1.43 -22.15 3.01
N PRO A 393 -2.69 -22.58 2.66
CA PRO A 393 -3.69 -21.66 2.19
C PRO A 393 -3.98 -20.73 3.36
N GLU A 394 -3.67 -19.43 3.18
CA GLU A 394 -4.17 -18.41 4.06
C GLU A 394 -5.69 -18.42 3.94
N THR A 395 -6.36 -19.11 4.85
CA THR A 395 -7.79 -18.98 5.04
C THR A 395 -8.06 -17.55 5.50
N MET A 396 -8.26 -16.66 4.52
CA MET A 396 -9.08 -15.49 4.75
C MET A 396 -10.50 -15.99 4.98
N GLU A 397 -10.82 -16.35 6.22
CA GLU A 397 -12.20 -16.34 6.65
C GLU A 397 -12.66 -14.90 6.49
N ALA A 398 -13.46 -14.67 5.46
CA ALA A 398 -14.24 -13.46 5.31
C ALA A 398 -14.99 -13.30 6.65
N ALA A 399 -14.56 -12.30 7.43
CA ALA A 399 -15.35 -11.84 8.55
C ALA A 399 -16.69 -11.41 7.97
N THR A 400 -17.63 -12.30 7.97
CA THR A 400 -19.04 -12.05 7.68
C THR A 400 -19.48 -11.00 8.68
N LEU A 401 -19.70 -9.80 8.15
CA LEU A 401 -20.38 -8.72 8.86
C LEU A 401 -21.78 -9.25 9.27
N SER A 402 -21.93 -9.61 10.53
CA SER A 402 -23.20 -9.76 11.19
C SER A 402 -23.54 -8.48 11.95
#